data_27875518c0d89ea7ed0235bcf1ed8d21
#
_entry.id   27875518c0d89ea7ed0235bcf1ed8d21
#
_cell.length_a   1.000
_cell.length_b   1.000
_cell.length_c   1.000
_cell.angle_alpha   90.00
_cell.angle_beta   90.00
_cell.angle_gamma   90.00
#
_symmetry.space_group_name_H-M   'P 1'
#
loop_
_entity.id
_entity.type
_entity.pdbx_description
1 polymer ?
#
loop_
_entity_poly.entity_id
_entity_poly.type
_entity_poly.pdbx_seq_one_letter_code
_entity_poly.pdbx_strand_id
1 'polypeptide(L)'
;MKKQSFSVKDLINAGLFSLLVFAAMFVGGIIGFIPIFMPFIPFICALCSGPVFMLYSTKIHRFGMVLIMGTIIGLLFMVTGHGIYVLPGTMLLALIGEYILKKGNYESLNHTRWCFTVYSLASGFMMIPIYITRDAYIQRLIDQGYGQAYADKMMSVLPNWTFLPVLLLGAIGGYLGATLGIKMLQKHFKKLGMA
;
A
#
# COMPACT_ATOMS: atom_id res chain seq x y z
N MET A 1 -29.81 3.77 -15.10
CA MET A 1 -28.90 3.12 -14.11
C MET A 1 -29.24 3.64 -12.72
N LYS A 2 -29.77 2.81 -11.81
CA LYS A 2 -29.98 3.22 -10.41
C LYS A 2 -28.61 3.48 -9.79
N LYS A 3 -28.38 4.71 -9.29
CA LYS A 3 -27.22 5.01 -8.43
C LYS A 3 -27.33 4.14 -7.17
N GLN A 4 -26.62 3.04 -7.13
CA GLN A 4 -26.54 2.26 -5.88
C GLN A 4 -25.69 3.06 -4.90
N SER A 5 -26.32 3.63 -3.88
CA SER A 5 -25.63 4.24 -2.74
C SER A 5 -24.82 3.18 -1.97
N PHE A 6 -23.72 3.59 -1.35
CA PHE A 6 -22.98 2.71 -0.43
C PHE A 6 -23.89 2.27 0.71
N SER A 7 -23.86 0.98 1.04
CA SER A 7 -24.48 0.49 2.25
C SER A 7 -23.57 0.75 3.46
N VAL A 8 -24.15 0.80 4.66
CA VAL A 8 -23.39 0.90 5.92
C VAL A 8 -22.36 -0.24 6.01
N LYS A 9 -22.74 -1.45 5.56
CA LYS A 9 -21.85 -2.62 5.53
C LYS A 9 -20.62 -2.41 4.62
N ASP A 10 -20.79 -1.74 3.48
CA ASP A 10 -19.68 -1.43 2.57
C ASP A 10 -18.69 -0.47 3.23
N LEU A 11 -19.19 0.55 3.90
CA LEU A 11 -18.36 1.53 4.60
C LEU A 11 -17.62 0.91 5.79
N ILE A 12 -18.29 0.06 6.56
CA ILE A 12 -17.68 -0.70 7.68
C ILE A 12 -16.57 -1.60 7.13
N ASN A 13 -16.84 -2.36 6.05
CA ASN A 13 -15.82 -3.21 5.43
C ASN A 13 -14.63 -2.37 4.94
N ALA A 14 -14.88 -1.28 4.22
CA ALA A 14 -13.81 -0.41 3.74
C ALA A 14 -12.97 0.15 4.88
N GLY A 15 -13.58 0.63 5.96
CA GLY A 15 -12.88 1.15 7.14
C GLY A 15 -12.06 0.07 7.85
N LEU A 16 -12.68 -1.07 8.17
CA LEU A 16 -12.01 -2.17 8.87
C LEU A 16 -10.81 -2.70 8.09
N PHE A 17 -11.01 -2.99 6.79
CA PHE A 17 -9.92 -3.51 5.96
C PHE A 17 -8.84 -2.47 5.67
N SER A 18 -9.17 -1.16 5.66
CA SER A 18 -8.16 -0.10 5.58
C SER A 18 -7.22 -0.16 6.78
N LEU A 19 -7.76 -0.32 7.98
CA LEU A 19 -6.95 -0.45 9.21
C LEU A 19 -6.11 -1.73 9.19
N LEU A 20 -6.65 -2.85 8.73
CA LEU A 20 -5.91 -4.11 8.64
C LEU A 20 -4.78 -4.04 7.59
N VAL A 21 -5.03 -3.44 6.42
CA VAL A 21 -4.00 -3.21 5.39
C VAL A 21 -2.93 -2.27 5.92
N PHE A 22 -3.33 -1.16 6.57
CA PHE A 22 -2.39 -0.22 7.20
C PHE A 22 -1.53 -0.92 8.26
N ALA A 23 -2.13 -1.72 9.16
CA ALA A 23 -1.40 -2.47 10.17
C ALA A 23 -0.39 -3.46 9.55
N ALA A 24 -0.79 -4.16 8.49
CA ALA A 24 0.11 -5.08 7.78
C ALA A 24 1.27 -4.33 7.10
N MET A 25 1.01 -3.16 6.51
CA MET A 25 2.06 -2.28 5.96
C MET A 25 2.99 -1.78 7.07
N PHE A 26 2.43 -1.38 8.21
CA PHE A 26 3.20 -0.88 9.35
C PHE A 26 4.14 -1.97 9.91
N VAL A 27 3.65 -3.19 10.07
CA VAL A 27 4.47 -4.35 10.47
C VAL A 27 5.61 -4.59 9.48
N GLY A 28 5.32 -4.55 8.17
CA GLY A 28 6.34 -4.66 7.13
C GLY A 28 7.34 -3.51 7.16
N GLY A 29 6.89 -2.30 7.55
CA GLY A 29 7.70 -1.10 7.64
C GLY A 29 8.70 -1.06 8.81
N ILE A 30 8.50 -1.87 9.84
CA ILE A 30 9.37 -1.91 11.04
C ILE A 30 10.84 -2.16 10.65
N ILE A 31 11.10 -2.98 9.65
CA ILE A 31 12.47 -3.27 9.19
C ILE A 31 13.19 -2.01 8.66
N GLY A 32 12.42 -0.99 8.28
CA GLY A 32 12.95 0.29 7.80
C GLY A 32 13.68 1.13 8.84
N PHE A 33 13.57 0.80 10.13
CA PHE A 33 14.42 1.40 11.15
C PHE A 33 15.90 1.03 10.99
N ILE A 34 16.22 0.02 10.19
CA ILE A 34 17.58 -0.34 9.81
C ILE A 34 17.85 0.27 8.42
N PRO A 35 18.74 1.28 8.28
CA PRO A 35 18.90 2.05 7.04
C PRO A 35 19.15 1.22 5.79
N ILE A 36 19.90 0.12 5.89
CA ILE A 36 20.23 -0.74 4.75
C ILE A 36 18.98 -1.38 4.11
N PHE A 37 17.87 -1.55 4.85
CA PHE A 37 16.64 -2.13 4.35
C PHE A 37 15.63 -1.09 3.83
N MET A 38 15.94 0.20 3.99
CA MET A 38 15.04 1.29 3.53
C MET A 38 14.59 1.15 2.06
N PRO A 39 15.47 0.83 1.10
CA PRO A 39 15.03 0.66 -0.30
C PRO A 39 14.01 -0.48 -0.51
N PHE A 40 13.99 -1.45 0.40
CA PHE A 40 13.11 -2.64 0.32
C PHE A 40 11.78 -2.46 1.04
N ILE A 41 11.57 -1.36 1.77
CA ILE A 41 10.31 -1.12 2.50
C ILE A 41 9.08 -1.22 1.61
N PRO A 42 9.00 -0.57 0.43
CA PRO A 42 7.84 -0.68 -0.42
C PRO A 42 7.53 -2.12 -0.83
N PHE A 43 8.56 -2.93 -1.09
CA PHE A 43 8.41 -4.36 -1.38
C PHE A 43 7.82 -5.12 -0.19
N ILE A 44 8.39 -4.95 1.00
CA ILE A 44 8.00 -5.71 2.20
C ILE A 44 6.59 -5.30 2.65
N CYS A 45 6.31 -3.99 2.67
CA CYS A 45 4.97 -3.49 3.02
C CYS A 45 3.90 -4.03 2.06
N ALA A 46 4.16 -4.04 0.76
CA ALA A 46 3.26 -4.56 -0.25
C ALA A 46 3.09 -6.09 -0.14
N LEU A 47 4.19 -6.81 0.13
CA LEU A 47 4.15 -8.26 0.33
C LEU A 47 3.28 -8.63 1.54
N CYS A 48 3.47 -7.94 2.67
CA CYS A 48 2.71 -8.20 3.90
C CYS A 48 1.22 -7.82 3.78
N SER A 49 0.91 -6.72 3.12
CA SER A 49 -0.46 -6.23 3.00
C SER A 49 -1.27 -6.90 1.88
N GLY A 50 -0.60 -7.53 0.92
CA GLY A 50 -1.26 -8.21 -0.22
C GLY A 50 -2.30 -9.25 0.19
N PRO A 51 -2.01 -10.19 1.09
CA PRO A 51 -3.00 -11.16 1.58
C PRO A 51 -4.24 -10.51 2.21
N VAL A 52 -4.05 -9.43 2.96
CA VAL A 52 -5.14 -8.68 3.59
C VAL A 52 -5.99 -7.97 2.53
N PHE A 53 -5.35 -7.36 1.52
CA PHE A 53 -6.07 -6.75 0.41
C PHE A 53 -6.86 -7.80 -0.38
N MET A 54 -6.29 -8.97 -0.65
CA MET A 54 -7.00 -10.05 -1.34
C MET A 54 -8.21 -10.54 -0.55
N LEU A 55 -8.13 -10.57 0.78
CA LEU A 55 -9.31 -10.85 1.62
C LEU A 55 -10.34 -9.71 1.52
N TYR A 56 -9.90 -8.44 1.53
CA TYR A 56 -10.80 -7.31 1.30
C TYR A 56 -11.49 -7.39 -0.06
N SER A 57 -10.78 -7.82 -1.09
CA SER A 57 -11.35 -7.90 -2.44
C SER A 57 -12.59 -8.78 -2.53
N THR A 58 -12.74 -9.79 -1.65
CA THR A 58 -13.97 -10.61 -1.56
C THR A 58 -15.19 -9.83 -1.09
N LYS A 59 -15.00 -8.62 -0.59
CA LYS A 59 -16.07 -7.71 -0.14
C LYS A 59 -16.31 -6.56 -1.10
N ILE A 60 -15.42 -6.37 -2.08
CA ILE A 60 -15.53 -5.30 -3.09
C ILE A 60 -16.43 -5.80 -4.22
N HIS A 61 -17.53 -5.09 -4.44
CA HIS A 61 -18.49 -5.42 -5.49
C HIS A 61 -19.04 -4.16 -6.20
N ARG A 62 -18.46 -3.00 -5.90
CA ARG A 62 -18.85 -1.72 -6.52
C ARG A 62 -17.69 -0.74 -6.56
N PHE A 63 -17.78 0.20 -7.49
CA PHE A 63 -16.81 1.26 -7.67
C PHE A 63 -16.76 2.18 -6.44
N GLY A 64 -15.54 2.55 -6.05
CA GLY A 64 -15.26 3.49 -4.96
C GLY A 64 -14.77 2.83 -3.67
N MET A 65 -14.89 1.50 -3.51
CA MET A 65 -14.47 0.83 -2.28
C MET A 65 -12.95 0.85 -2.08
N VAL A 66 -12.15 0.66 -3.15
CA VAL A 66 -10.68 0.78 -3.07
C VAL A 66 -10.27 2.24 -2.92
N LEU A 67 -11.00 3.17 -3.55
CA LEU A 67 -10.74 4.60 -3.39
C LEU A 67 -10.95 5.05 -1.94
N ILE A 68 -12.02 4.60 -1.27
CA ILE A 68 -12.25 4.85 0.17
C ILE A 68 -11.08 4.29 0.98
N MET A 69 -10.65 3.04 0.72
CA MET A 69 -9.50 2.44 1.40
C MET A 69 -8.23 3.28 1.18
N GLY A 70 -7.93 3.64 -0.06
CA GLY A 70 -6.75 4.44 -0.41
C GLY A 70 -6.75 5.81 0.28
N THR A 71 -7.93 6.44 0.40
CA THR A 71 -8.09 7.71 1.11
C THR A 71 -7.83 7.55 2.60
N ILE A 72 -8.41 6.53 3.24
CA ILE A 72 -8.19 6.26 4.67
C ILE A 72 -6.72 5.96 4.95
N ILE A 73 -6.08 5.09 4.16
CA ILE A 73 -4.66 4.75 4.32
C ILE A 73 -3.78 5.98 4.08
N GLY A 74 -4.08 6.79 3.06
CA GLY A 74 -3.36 8.04 2.80
C GLY A 74 -3.44 9.03 3.96
N LEU A 75 -4.62 9.18 4.58
CA LEU A 75 -4.81 10.01 5.78
C LEU A 75 -4.02 9.46 6.96
N LEU A 76 -4.06 8.15 7.21
CA LEU A 76 -3.31 7.52 8.30
C LEU A 76 -1.81 7.74 8.14
N PHE A 77 -1.25 7.56 6.95
CA PHE A 77 0.17 7.81 6.70
C PHE A 77 0.52 9.31 6.76
N MET A 78 -0.36 10.20 6.32
CA MET A 78 -0.15 11.64 6.47
C MET A 78 -0.03 12.04 7.94
N VAL A 79 -0.93 11.54 8.80
CA VAL A 79 -0.93 11.82 10.25
C VAL A 79 0.28 11.18 10.94
N THR A 80 0.78 10.05 10.46
CA THR A 80 1.99 9.40 10.99
C THR A 80 3.31 10.01 10.47
N GLY A 81 3.27 11.13 9.76
CA GLY A 81 4.46 11.91 9.41
C GLY A 81 5.08 11.62 8.04
N HIS A 82 4.41 10.88 7.17
CA HIS A 82 4.92 10.57 5.82
C HIS A 82 4.72 11.70 4.79
N GLY A 83 4.21 12.85 5.24
CA GLY A 83 4.05 14.04 4.41
C GLY A 83 2.73 14.08 3.63
N ILE A 84 2.41 15.27 3.10
CA ILE A 84 1.15 15.55 2.42
C ILE A 84 1.03 14.83 1.05
N TYR A 85 2.15 14.50 0.42
CA TYR A 85 2.18 13.87 -0.91
C TYR A 85 1.59 12.45 -0.94
N VAL A 86 1.52 11.79 0.23
CA VAL A 86 0.99 10.42 0.35
C VAL A 86 -0.49 10.37 0.01
N LEU A 87 -1.28 11.32 0.50
CA LEU A 87 -2.73 11.31 0.31
C LEU A 87 -3.14 11.36 -1.18
N PRO A 88 -2.72 12.37 -1.97
CA PRO A 88 -3.07 12.39 -3.39
C PRO A 88 -2.49 11.21 -4.16
N GLY A 89 -1.32 10.71 -3.80
CA GLY A 89 -0.71 9.55 -4.41
C GLY A 89 -1.50 8.26 -4.19
N THR A 90 -1.91 7.99 -2.95
CA THR A 90 -2.74 6.81 -2.61
C THR A 90 -4.11 6.88 -3.26
N MET A 91 -4.74 8.07 -3.30
CA MET A 91 -6.04 8.28 -3.96
C MET A 91 -5.95 8.04 -5.47
N LEU A 92 -4.94 8.58 -6.14
CA LEU A 92 -4.75 8.41 -7.58
C LEU A 92 -4.57 6.93 -7.94
N LEU A 93 -3.67 6.23 -7.23
CA LEU A 93 -3.40 4.82 -7.49
C LEU A 93 -4.57 3.92 -7.11
N ALA A 94 -5.31 4.25 -6.05
CA ALA A 94 -6.55 3.58 -5.71
C ALA A 94 -7.61 3.76 -6.80
N LEU A 95 -7.74 4.96 -7.38
CA LEU A 95 -8.65 5.23 -8.48
C LEU A 95 -8.28 4.42 -9.73
N ILE A 96 -7.00 4.34 -10.09
CA ILE A 96 -6.53 3.49 -11.20
C ILE A 96 -6.87 2.01 -10.90
N GLY A 97 -6.63 1.56 -9.65
CA GLY A 97 -7.00 0.23 -9.20
C GLY A 97 -8.49 -0.08 -9.34
N GLU A 98 -9.36 0.88 -9.01
CA GLU A 98 -10.81 0.77 -9.19
C GLU A 98 -11.21 0.53 -10.66
N TYR A 99 -10.57 1.24 -11.59
CA TYR A 99 -10.82 1.03 -13.02
C TYR A 99 -10.37 -0.37 -13.48
N ILE A 100 -9.25 -0.88 -12.93
CA ILE A 100 -8.80 -2.24 -13.22
C ILE A 100 -9.82 -3.26 -12.70
N LEU A 101 -10.29 -3.13 -11.45
CA LEU A 101 -11.30 -4.01 -10.87
C LEU A 101 -12.63 -3.97 -11.63
N LYS A 102 -13.07 -2.77 -12.04
CA LYS A 102 -14.28 -2.59 -12.83
C LYS A 102 -14.20 -3.34 -14.16
N LYS A 103 -13.04 -3.34 -14.84
CA LYS A 103 -12.83 -4.13 -16.07
C LYS A 103 -12.95 -5.63 -15.85
N GLY A 104 -12.63 -6.11 -14.64
CA GLY A 104 -12.79 -7.51 -14.22
C GLY A 104 -14.14 -7.82 -13.57
N ASN A 105 -15.13 -6.92 -13.67
CA ASN A 105 -16.45 -7.03 -13.04
C ASN A 105 -16.40 -7.38 -11.53
N TYR A 106 -15.30 -7.02 -10.85
CA TYR A 106 -15.04 -7.31 -9.43
C TYR A 106 -14.95 -8.81 -9.08
N GLU A 107 -14.91 -9.70 -10.05
CA GLU A 107 -14.88 -11.16 -9.86
C GLU A 107 -13.55 -11.78 -10.28
N SER A 108 -12.81 -11.12 -11.17
CA SER A 108 -11.56 -11.63 -11.72
C SER A 108 -10.39 -11.49 -10.77
N LEU A 109 -9.87 -12.61 -10.26
CA LEU A 109 -8.67 -12.65 -9.41
C LEU A 109 -7.44 -12.02 -10.08
N ASN A 110 -7.34 -12.13 -11.40
CA ASN A 110 -6.23 -11.50 -12.15
C ASN A 110 -6.34 -9.97 -12.14
N HIS A 111 -7.54 -9.41 -12.37
CA HIS A 111 -7.75 -7.97 -12.26
C HIS A 111 -7.54 -7.46 -10.83
N THR A 112 -7.94 -8.26 -9.84
CA THR A 112 -7.68 -7.92 -8.42
C THR A 112 -6.19 -7.91 -8.11
N ARG A 113 -5.41 -8.86 -8.62
CA ARG A 113 -3.95 -8.89 -8.51
C ARG A 113 -3.33 -7.63 -9.10
N TRP A 114 -3.70 -7.25 -10.32
CA TRP A 114 -3.18 -6.05 -10.97
C TRP A 114 -3.64 -4.76 -10.29
N CYS A 115 -4.87 -4.71 -9.78
CA CYS A 115 -5.33 -3.61 -8.96
C CYS A 115 -4.38 -3.38 -7.78
N PHE A 116 -4.09 -4.43 -7.01
CA PHE A 116 -3.21 -4.31 -5.87
C PHE A 116 -1.76 -4.01 -6.28
N THR A 117 -1.26 -4.60 -7.37
CA THR A 117 0.06 -4.30 -7.91
C THR A 117 0.23 -2.82 -8.21
N VAL A 118 -0.77 -2.19 -8.86
CA VAL A 118 -0.75 -0.75 -9.13
C VAL A 118 -0.90 0.05 -7.85
N TYR A 119 -1.82 -0.34 -6.97
CA TYR A 119 -2.02 0.33 -5.69
C TYR A 119 -0.77 0.29 -4.80
N SER A 120 0.00 -0.79 -4.84
CA SER A 120 1.23 -0.93 -4.04
C SER A 120 2.34 0.06 -4.39
N LEU A 121 2.30 0.69 -5.58
CA LEU A 121 3.16 1.83 -5.91
C LEU A 121 2.96 3.02 -4.95
N ALA A 122 1.81 3.08 -4.27
CA ALA A 122 1.51 4.11 -3.26
C ALA A 122 2.54 4.11 -2.11
N SER A 123 3.14 2.97 -1.79
CA SER A 123 4.21 2.88 -0.79
C SER A 123 5.45 3.69 -1.18
N GLY A 124 5.71 3.88 -2.48
CA GLY A 124 6.78 4.76 -2.97
C GLY A 124 6.50 6.24 -2.73
N PHE A 125 5.22 6.65 -2.71
CA PHE A 125 4.86 8.04 -2.40
C PHE A 125 5.20 8.44 -0.97
N MET A 126 5.25 7.48 -0.05
CA MET A 126 5.72 7.71 1.32
C MET A 126 7.20 8.10 1.38
N MET A 127 7.97 7.71 0.37
CA MET A 127 9.41 7.99 0.29
C MET A 127 9.72 9.27 -0.49
N ILE A 128 8.74 9.91 -1.13
CA ILE A 128 8.92 11.16 -1.89
C ILE A 128 9.69 12.23 -1.11
N PRO A 129 9.40 12.50 0.20
CA PRO A 129 10.15 13.50 0.95
C PRO A 129 11.66 13.26 1.00
N ILE A 130 12.10 11.99 0.97
CA ILE A 130 13.52 11.61 0.98
C ILE A 130 14.22 12.07 -0.31
N TYR A 131 13.48 12.16 -1.42
CA TYR A 131 14.05 12.51 -2.74
C TYR A 131 13.85 13.98 -3.10
N ILE A 132 12.69 14.57 -2.77
CA ILE A 132 12.32 15.93 -3.17
C ILE A 132 12.73 16.97 -2.13
N THR A 133 12.58 16.65 -0.83
CA THR A 133 12.88 17.56 0.29
C THR A 133 13.97 16.98 1.18
N ARG A 134 15.06 16.52 0.56
CA ARG A 134 16.12 15.73 1.19
C ARG A 134 16.70 16.38 2.43
N ASP A 135 17.09 17.66 2.34
CA ASP A 135 17.71 18.38 3.46
C ASP A 135 16.74 18.57 4.63
N ALA A 136 15.48 18.92 4.33
CA ALA A 136 14.44 19.03 5.34
C ALA A 136 14.11 17.68 5.99
N TYR A 137 14.24 16.58 5.22
CA TYR A 137 14.04 15.23 5.75
C TYR A 137 15.19 14.82 6.68
N ILE A 138 16.44 15.11 6.31
CA ILE A 138 17.63 14.91 7.14
C ILE A 138 17.49 15.68 8.46
N GLN A 139 17.16 16.96 8.40
CA GLN A 139 16.99 17.78 9.60
C GLN A 139 15.91 17.21 10.51
N ARG A 140 14.79 16.76 9.96
CA ARG A 140 13.71 16.10 10.72
C ARG A 140 14.19 14.85 11.46
N LEU A 141 15.02 14.00 10.82
CA LEU A 141 15.59 12.82 11.47
C LEU A 141 16.46 13.20 12.66
N ILE A 142 17.29 14.25 12.50
CA ILE A 142 18.14 14.77 13.57
C ILE A 142 17.28 15.29 14.73
N ASP A 143 16.27 16.09 14.44
CA ASP A 143 15.34 16.67 15.43
C ASP A 143 14.55 15.59 16.17
N GLN A 144 14.27 14.46 15.52
CA GLN A 144 13.63 13.28 16.11
C GLN A 144 14.60 12.40 16.92
N GLY A 145 15.88 12.76 17.02
CA GLY A 145 16.86 12.06 17.84
C GLY A 145 17.56 10.87 17.18
N TYR A 146 17.38 10.63 15.87
CA TYR A 146 18.10 9.56 15.17
C TYR A 146 19.60 9.89 15.00
N GLY A 147 19.97 11.17 14.95
CA GLY A 147 21.33 11.63 14.81
C GLY A 147 21.86 11.65 13.37
N GLN A 148 22.95 12.41 13.18
CA GLN A 148 23.56 12.64 11.86
C GLN A 148 24.04 11.33 11.21
N ALA A 149 24.72 10.46 11.97
CA ALA A 149 25.25 9.20 11.44
C ALA A 149 24.17 8.27 10.85
N TYR A 150 23.00 8.24 11.47
CA TYR A 150 21.84 7.49 10.93
C TYR A 150 21.33 8.12 9.63
N ALA A 151 21.19 9.45 9.62
CA ALA A 151 20.72 10.18 8.43
C ALA A 151 21.69 9.98 7.25
N ASP A 152 22.98 10.09 7.48
CA ASP A 152 24.01 9.88 6.45
C ASP A 152 23.97 8.45 5.90
N LYS A 153 23.85 7.46 6.78
CA LYS A 153 23.73 6.06 6.36
C LYS A 153 22.51 5.82 5.52
N MET A 154 21.35 6.36 5.93
CA MET A 154 20.12 6.23 5.17
C MET A 154 20.23 6.91 3.80
N MET A 155 20.80 8.11 3.73
CA MET A 155 21.01 8.83 2.48
C MET A 155 22.01 8.15 1.54
N SER A 156 22.96 7.41 2.08
CA SER A 156 23.92 6.64 1.27
C SER A 156 23.27 5.46 0.52
N VAL A 157 22.23 4.86 1.09
CA VAL A 157 21.50 3.74 0.45
C VAL A 157 20.31 4.20 -0.41
N LEU A 158 19.96 5.50 -0.35
CA LEU A 158 18.86 6.11 -1.12
C LEU A 158 19.36 7.31 -1.96
N PRO A 159 20.35 7.14 -2.85
CA PRO A 159 20.66 8.18 -3.83
C PRO A 159 19.49 8.42 -4.78
N ASN A 160 19.43 9.60 -5.41
CA ASN A 160 18.23 10.03 -6.18
C ASN A 160 17.82 9.05 -7.29
N TRP A 161 18.76 8.36 -7.91
CA TRP A 161 18.46 7.36 -8.95
C TRP A 161 17.69 6.14 -8.44
N THR A 162 17.71 5.85 -7.13
CA THR A 162 17.02 4.69 -6.54
C THR A 162 15.52 4.86 -6.46
N PHE A 163 14.97 6.06 -6.71
CA PHE A 163 13.53 6.29 -6.64
C PHE A 163 12.74 5.33 -7.54
N LEU A 164 13.16 5.20 -8.79
CA LEU A 164 12.50 4.31 -9.75
C LEU A 164 12.64 2.81 -9.38
N PRO A 165 13.83 2.28 -9.06
CA PRO A 165 13.97 0.94 -8.49
C PRO A 165 13.10 0.68 -7.26
N VAL A 166 12.99 1.62 -6.34
CA VAL A 166 12.17 1.51 -5.13
C VAL A 166 10.68 1.40 -5.47
N LEU A 167 10.19 2.18 -6.44
CA LEU A 167 8.82 2.05 -6.94
C LEU A 167 8.59 0.66 -7.57
N LEU A 168 9.51 0.18 -8.39
CA LEU A 168 9.43 -1.14 -9.01
C LEU A 168 9.42 -2.27 -7.98
N LEU A 169 10.21 -2.15 -6.93
CA LEU A 169 10.18 -3.09 -5.79
C LEU A 169 8.80 -3.11 -5.13
N GLY A 170 8.15 -1.96 -4.95
CA GLY A 170 6.77 -1.89 -4.47
C GLY A 170 5.80 -2.66 -5.36
N ALA A 171 5.90 -2.50 -6.68
CA ALA A 171 5.06 -3.22 -7.64
C ALA A 171 5.30 -4.74 -7.59
N ILE A 172 6.57 -5.16 -7.54
CA ILE A 172 6.95 -6.59 -7.43
C ILE A 172 6.39 -7.17 -6.12
N GLY A 173 6.58 -6.48 -5.00
CA GLY A 173 6.01 -6.86 -3.71
C GLY A 173 4.48 -6.98 -3.75
N GLY A 174 3.81 -6.03 -4.41
CA GLY A 174 2.36 -6.04 -4.61
C GLY A 174 1.88 -7.24 -5.42
N TYR A 175 2.54 -7.54 -6.53
CA TYR A 175 2.20 -8.69 -7.35
C TYR A 175 2.38 -10.01 -6.60
N LEU A 176 3.51 -10.17 -5.89
CA LEU A 176 3.80 -11.36 -5.10
C LEU A 176 2.88 -11.48 -3.88
N GLY A 177 2.63 -10.38 -3.17
CA GLY A 177 1.71 -10.34 -2.03
C GLY A 177 0.28 -10.68 -2.41
N ALA A 178 -0.23 -10.12 -3.51
CA ALA A 178 -1.54 -10.48 -4.05
C ALA A 178 -1.60 -11.96 -4.47
N THR A 179 -0.54 -12.46 -5.12
CA THR A 179 -0.47 -13.87 -5.52
C THR A 179 -0.47 -14.81 -4.30
N LEU A 180 0.27 -14.44 -3.25
CA LEU A 180 0.23 -15.16 -1.98
C LEU A 180 -1.18 -15.15 -1.37
N GLY A 181 -1.83 -13.99 -1.34
CA GLY A 181 -3.18 -13.85 -0.84
C GLY A 181 -4.20 -14.70 -1.61
N ILE A 182 -4.12 -14.75 -2.95
CA ILE A 182 -4.95 -15.63 -3.78
C ILE A 182 -4.76 -17.10 -3.38
N LYS A 183 -3.51 -17.56 -3.24
CA LYS A 183 -3.23 -18.94 -2.84
C LYS A 183 -3.78 -19.27 -1.45
N MET A 184 -3.68 -18.32 -0.51
CA MET A 184 -4.21 -18.48 0.84
C MET A 184 -5.75 -18.59 0.83
N LEU A 185 -6.43 -17.73 0.08
CA LEU A 185 -7.89 -17.76 -0.07
C LEU A 185 -8.36 -19.08 -0.71
N GLN A 186 -7.75 -19.48 -1.82
CA GLN A 186 -8.09 -20.73 -2.50
C GLN A 186 -7.91 -21.95 -1.59
N LYS A 187 -6.81 -22.02 -0.84
CA LYS A 187 -6.59 -23.08 0.13
C LYS A 187 -7.65 -23.11 1.25
N HIS A 188 -8.08 -21.94 1.69
CA HIS A 188 -9.09 -21.81 2.73
C HIS A 188 -10.48 -22.26 2.22
N PHE A 189 -10.91 -21.78 1.05
CA PHE A 189 -12.19 -22.17 0.44
C PHE A 189 -12.24 -23.66 0.12
N LYS A 190 -11.14 -24.25 -0.36
CA LYS A 190 -11.03 -25.68 -0.63
C LYS A 190 -11.19 -26.53 0.65
N LYS A 191 -10.63 -26.06 1.78
CA LYS A 191 -10.81 -26.72 3.08
C LYS A 191 -12.24 -26.67 3.62
N LEU A 192 -13.00 -25.63 3.23
CA LEU A 192 -14.39 -25.46 3.62
C LEU A 192 -15.38 -26.15 2.69
N GLY A 193 -14.90 -26.88 1.66
CA GLY A 193 -15.76 -27.55 0.68
C GLY A 193 -16.55 -26.60 -0.22
N MET A 194 -16.07 -25.34 -0.37
CA MET A 194 -16.72 -24.29 -1.17
C MET A 194 -16.01 -24.00 -2.50
N ALA A 195 -15.13 -24.90 -2.96
CA ALA A 195 -14.39 -24.83 -4.22
C ALA A 195 -14.57 -26.12 -5.02
#